data_446d01486c7b947491461d58349c0b39
#
_entry.id   446d01486c7b947491461d58349c0b39
#
_cell.length_a   1.000
_cell.length_b   1.000
_cell.length_c   1.000
_cell.angle_alpha   90.00
_cell.angle_beta   90.00
_cell.angle_gamma   90.00
#
_symmetry.space_group_name_H-M   'P 1'
#
loop_
_entity.id
_entity.type
_entity.pdbx_description
1 polymer ?
#
loop_
_entity_poly.entity_id
_entity_poly.type
_entity_poly.pdbx_seq_one_letter_code
_entity_poly.pdbx_strand_id
1 'polypeptide(L)'
;MAQRIVLLGKGDLAVSIADWLFYNSYTIDKVVPVIPEPDWCSSLSEWAMKKSIKVVSSGDYKDAGPAIDIAISIFYEKIISQEFIDRCGKIINLHNSPLPKYRGVRPINWALKNNERKHGVTIHKITAGIDVGPIYGQITYPIYPDIEEVEDVYHKSKGYGLQLFKEVFPRLDSITPYKQNENESSYYSNKEIEKLGDRLDFKR
;
A
#
# COMPACT_ATOMS: atom_id res chain seq x y z
N MET A 1 12.48 9.06 22.19
CA MET A 1 13.05 7.89 21.49
C MET A 1 12.62 7.93 20.04
N ALA A 2 13.45 7.52 19.08
CA ALA A 2 13.04 7.45 17.68
C ALA A 2 11.94 6.39 17.52
N GLN A 3 10.89 6.72 16.76
CA GLN A 3 9.79 5.81 16.47
C GLN A 3 10.30 4.64 15.61
N ARG A 4 9.94 3.41 16.00
CA ARG A 4 10.32 2.20 15.29
C ARG A 4 9.25 1.85 14.26
N ILE A 5 9.68 1.66 13.04
CA ILE A 5 8.80 1.37 11.90
C ILE A 5 8.84 -0.13 11.58
N VAL A 6 7.66 -0.71 11.39
CA VAL A 6 7.49 -2.02 10.76
C VAL A 6 6.89 -1.80 9.37
N LEU A 7 7.60 -2.24 8.33
CA LEU A 7 7.16 -2.12 6.94
C LEU A 7 6.64 -3.46 6.45
N LEU A 8 5.36 -3.51 6.07
CA LEU A 8 4.69 -4.67 5.50
C LEU A 8 4.49 -4.47 4.02
N GLY A 9 4.87 -5.42 3.18
CA GLY A 9 4.57 -5.24 1.76
C GLY A 9 5.45 -6.02 0.79
N LYS A 10 5.39 -5.58 -0.47
CA LYS A 10 6.15 -6.17 -1.57
C LYS A 10 6.44 -5.16 -2.68
N GLY A 11 7.42 -5.51 -3.49
CA GLY A 11 7.69 -4.88 -4.78
C GLY A 11 8.40 -3.54 -4.71
N ASP A 12 8.59 -2.96 -5.89
CA ASP A 12 9.43 -1.77 -6.09
C ASP A 12 9.03 -0.57 -5.23
N LEU A 13 7.71 -0.36 -5.03
CA LEU A 13 7.26 0.77 -4.22
C LEU A 13 7.61 0.59 -2.74
N ALA A 14 7.44 -0.63 -2.22
CA ALA A 14 7.80 -0.93 -0.83
C ALA A 14 9.32 -0.75 -0.62
N VAL A 15 10.13 -1.23 -1.56
CA VAL A 15 11.59 -1.04 -1.53
C VAL A 15 11.97 0.43 -1.64
N SER A 16 11.34 1.19 -2.57
CA SER A 16 11.64 2.63 -2.73
C SER A 16 11.27 3.45 -1.48
N ILE A 17 10.17 3.10 -0.82
CA ILE A 17 9.78 3.73 0.45
C ILE A 17 10.74 3.33 1.57
N ALA A 18 11.13 2.06 1.63
CA ALA A 18 12.12 1.59 2.60
C ALA A 18 13.48 2.30 2.43
N ASP A 19 13.96 2.45 1.19
CA ASP A 19 15.17 3.22 0.89
C ASP A 19 15.03 4.68 1.34
N TRP A 20 13.91 5.31 0.99
CA TRP A 20 13.70 6.70 1.40
C TRP A 20 13.69 6.85 2.93
N LEU A 21 13.00 5.97 3.64
CA LEU A 21 12.99 5.97 5.11
C LEU A 21 14.41 5.80 5.67
N PHE A 22 15.16 4.83 5.15
CA PHE A 22 16.52 4.53 5.58
C PHE A 22 17.46 5.72 5.39
N TYR A 23 17.47 6.32 4.20
CA TYR A 23 18.34 7.46 3.90
C TYR A 23 17.92 8.78 4.57
N ASN A 24 16.68 8.87 5.07
CA ASN A 24 16.22 10.00 5.87
C ASN A 24 16.27 9.73 7.38
N SER A 25 17.07 8.71 7.79
CA SER A 25 17.36 8.41 9.21
C SER A 25 16.14 7.97 10.04
N TYR A 26 15.10 7.46 9.40
CA TYR A 26 14.02 6.79 10.11
C TYR A 26 14.46 5.38 10.54
N THR A 27 14.06 4.96 11.73
CA THR A 27 14.41 3.65 12.27
C THR A 27 13.45 2.58 11.79
N ILE A 28 13.86 1.78 10.81
CA ILE A 28 13.11 0.58 10.39
C ILE A 28 13.56 -0.57 11.29
N ASP A 29 12.66 -1.02 12.17
CA ASP A 29 12.93 -2.14 13.08
C ASP A 29 12.95 -3.47 12.33
N LYS A 30 11.97 -3.68 11.44
CA LYS A 30 11.87 -4.88 10.60
C LYS A 30 10.99 -4.69 9.40
N VAL A 31 11.09 -5.63 8.46
CA VAL A 31 10.18 -5.76 7.33
C VAL A 31 9.38 -7.07 7.42
N VAL A 32 8.15 -7.04 6.95
CA VAL A 32 7.25 -8.20 6.81
C VAL A 32 6.90 -8.33 5.32
N PRO A 33 7.67 -9.13 4.56
CA PRO A 33 7.43 -9.30 3.13
C PRO A 33 6.18 -10.13 2.86
N VAL A 34 5.62 -10.04 1.67
CA VAL A 34 4.65 -11.02 1.16
C VAL A 34 5.43 -12.28 0.76
N ILE A 35 5.05 -13.45 1.24
CA ILE A 35 5.75 -14.70 0.94
C ILE A 35 4.80 -15.67 0.21
N PRO A 36 5.21 -16.24 -0.96
CA PRO A 36 6.47 -15.95 -1.67
C PRO A 36 6.52 -14.55 -2.27
N GLU A 37 7.69 -13.93 -2.29
CA GLU A 37 7.88 -12.66 -3.00
C GLU A 37 7.79 -12.89 -4.51
N PRO A 38 7.14 -12.00 -5.27
CA PRO A 38 7.11 -12.09 -6.72
C PRO A 38 8.50 -11.94 -7.33
N ASP A 39 8.80 -12.73 -8.36
CA ASP A 39 10.08 -12.71 -9.09
C ASP A 39 10.22 -11.57 -10.11
N TRP A 40 9.10 -10.90 -10.43
CA TRP A 40 9.03 -9.82 -11.42
C TRP A 40 9.24 -8.42 -10.84
N CYS A 41 9.49 -8.28 -9.56
CA CYS A 41 9.72 -7.00 -8.89
C CYS A 41 10.80 -7.12 -7.81
N SER A 42 11.26 -5.97 -7.30
CA SER A 42 12.27 -5.92 -6.26
C SER A 42 11.85 -6.64 -4.99
N SER A 43 12.74 -7.45 -4.41
CA SER A 43 12.51 -8.17 -3.15
C SER A 43 12.76 -7.25 -1.96
N LEU A 44 11.74 -7.13 -1.10
CA LEU A 44 11.84 -6.38 0.17
C LEU A 44 12.73 -7.11 1.17
N SER A 45 12.74 -8.46 1.15
CA SER A 45 13.60 -9.27 1.98
C SER A 45 15.08 -9.06 1.65
N GLU A 46 15.43 -9.13 0.36
CA GLU A 46 16.81 -8.91 -0.08
C GLU A 46 17.29 -7.51 0.26
N TRP A 47 16.44 -6.50 0.03
CA TRP A 47 16.75 -5.13 0.40
C TRP A 47 17.07 -5.02 1.91
N ALA A 48 16.20 -5.59 2.76
CA ALA A 48 16.37 -5.54 4.21
C ALA A 48 17.65 -6.25 4.67
N MET A 49 17.93 -7.42 4.11
CA MET A 49 19.17 -8.17 4.42
C MET A 49 20.42 -7.35 4.05
N LYS A 50 20.44 -6.71 2.87
CA LYS A 50 21.55 -5.83 2.46
C LYS A 50 21.77 -4.63 3.39
N LYS A 51 20.73 -4.20 4.11
CA LYS A 51 20.76 -3.09 5.07
C LYS A 51 20.89 -3.56 6.53
N SER A 52 21.06 -4.87 6.78
CA SER A 52 21.08 -5.47 8.12
C SER A 52 19.81 -5.19 8.94
N ILE A 53 18.67 -5.07 8.27
CA ILE A 53 17.34 -4.90 8.86
C ILE A 53 16.71 -6.28 9.03
N LYS A 54 16.01 -6.49 10.14
CA LYS A 54 15.34 -7.77 10.43
C LYS A 54 14.23 -8.06 9.41
N VAL A 55 14.17 -9.32 8.97
CA VAL A 55 13.11 -9.83 8.11
C VAL A 55 12.25 -10.81 8.91
N VAL A 56 10.94 -10.62 8.87
CA VAL A 56 9.96 -11.59 9.37
C VAL A 56 9.76 -12.64 8.28
N SER A 57 10.50 -13.73 8.36
CA SER A 57 10.59 -14.76 7.30
C SER A 57 9.29 -15.51 7.04
N SER A 58 8.37 -15.54 8.00
CA SER A 58 7.02 -16.10 7.82
C SER A 58 6.16 -15.26 6.88
N GLY A 59 6.52 -13.99 6.64
CA GLY A 59 5.67 -13.04 5.96
C GLY A 59 4.33 -12.80 6.67
N ASP A 60 4.25 -13.11 7.97
CA ASP A 60 3.04 -12.85 8.75
C ASP A 60 3.23 -11.67 9.71
N TYR A 61 2.37 -10.68 9.59
CA TYR A 61 2.40 -9.48 10.43
C TYR A 61 2.28 -9.80 11.93
N LYS A 62 1.66 -10.93 12.28
CA LYS A 62 1.49 -11.37 13.67
C LYS A 62 2.83 -11.60 14.37
N ASP A 63 3.85 -11.98 13.60
CA ASP A 63 5.21 -12.24 14.07
C ASP A 63 6.07 -10.96 14.15
N ALA A 64 5.49 -9.79 13.84
CA ALA A 64 6.19 -8.51 13.90
C ALA A 64 6.48 -8.03 15.33
N GLY A 65 5.96 -8.71 16.36
CA GLY A 65 6.25 -8.41 17.76
C GLY A 65 5.10 -7.70 18.50
N PRO A 66 5.27 -7.49 19.80
CA PRO A 66 4.16 -7.12 20.68
C PRO A 66 3.79 -5.63 20.66
N ALA A 67 4.71 -4.74 20.34
CA ALA A 67 4.48 -3.29 20.33
C ALA A 67 5.17 -2.66 19.12
N ILE A 68 4.43 -1.87 18.36
CA ILE A 68 4.85 -1.25 17.11
C ILE A 68 4.50 0.23 17.17
N ASP A 69 5.47 1.12 16.99
CA ASP A 69 5.19 2.56 17.01
C ASP A 69 4.45 2.97 15.74
N ILE A 70 4.96 2.56 14.57
CA ILE A 70 4.32 2.80 13.28
C ILE A 70 4.39 1.53 12.42
N ALA A 71 3.26 1.08 11.92
CA ALA A 71 3.18 0.06 10.87
C ALA A 71 2.79 0.72 9.53
N ILE A 72 3.49 0.34 8.46
CA ILE A 72 3.25 0.85 7.11
C ILE A 72 2.98 -0.34 6.20
N SER A 73 1.81 -0.38 5.57
CA SER A 73 1.39 -1.41 4.63
C SER A 73 1.48 -0.88 3.19
N ILE A 74 2.17 -1.61 2.32
CA ILE A 74 2.33 -1.28 0.90
C ILE A 74 2.15 -2.54 0.08
N PHE A 75 0.98 -2.71 -0.53
CA PHE A 75 0.63 -3.90 -1.31
C PHE A 75 0.76 -5.21 -0.52
N TYR A 76 0.54 -5.13 0.79
CA TYR A 76 0.50 -6.31 1.64
C TYR A 76 -0.86 -7.00 1.53
N GLU A 77 -0.88 -8.30 1.28
CA GLU A 77 -2.09 -9.01 0.83
C GLU A 77 -2.95 -9.58 1.97
N LYS A 78 -2.38 -9.73 3.16
CA LYS A 78 -3.12 -10.30 4.28
C LYS A 78 -3.99 -9.23 4.96
N ILE A 79 -5.22 -9.62 5.27
CA ILE A 79 -6.12 -8.76 6.08
C ILE A 79 -5.55 -8.67 7.49
N ILE A 80 -5.37 -7.44 7.95
CA ILE A 80 -4.80 -7.13 9.26
C ILE A 80 -5.89 -7.18 10.31
N SER A 81 -5.67 -7.97 11.38
CA SER A 81 -6.63 -8.16 12.46
C SER A 81 -6.71 -6.94 13.38
N GLN A 82 -7.86 -6.76 14.04
CA GLN A 82 -8.05 -5.70 15.03
C GLN A 82 -7.01 -5.78 16.15
N GLU A 83 -6.71 -6.98 16.61
CA GLU A 83 -5.69 -7.22 17.64
C GLU A 83 -4.32 -6.65 17.24
N PHE A 84 -3.93 -6.78 15.96
CA PHE A 84 -2.67 -6.19 15.50
C PHE A 84 -2.76 -4.67 15.38
N ILE A 85 -3.90 -4.15 14.90
CA ILE A 85 -4.13 -2.71 14.81
C ILE A 85 -3.98 -2.07 16.20
N ASP A 86 -4.55 -2.68 17.24
CA ASP A 86 -4.52 -2.19 18.62
C ASP A 86 -3.10 -2.21 19.23
N ARG A 87 -2.19 -3.03 18.71
CA ARG A 87 -0.77 -3.06 19.10
C ARG A 87 0.08 -1.96 18.45
N CYS A 88 -0.46 -1.29 17.44
CA CYS A 88 0.24 -0.25 16.71
C CYS A 88 -0.11 1.13 17.25
N GLY A 89 0.88 1.97 17.52
CA GLY A 89 0.65 3.40 17.80
C GLY A 89 -0.02 4.08 16.61
N LYS A 90 0.50 3.81 15.41
CA LYS A 90 -0.13 4.18 14.13
C LYS A 90 -0.01 3.03 13.14
N ILE A 91 -1.02 2.89 12.28
CA ILE A 91 -0.95 1.98 11.15
C ILE A 91 -1.59 2.61 9.92
N ILE A 92 -0.84 2.67 8.83
CA ILE A 92 -1.26 3.26 7.56
C ILE A 92 -1.10 2.28 6.42
N ASN A 93 -1.93 2.44 5.40
CA ASN A 93 -1.83 1.72 4.13
C ASN A 93 -1.70 2.70 2.97
N LEU A 94 -0.82 2.39 2.04
CA LEU A 94 -0.80 3.04 0.73
C LEU A 94 -1.60 2.16 -0.23
N HIS A 95 -2.81 2.63 -0.54
CA HIS A 95 -3.74 1.95 -1.43
C HIS A 95 -3.66 2.52 -2.84
N ASN A 96 -3.73 1.63 -3.82
CA ASN A 96 -3.54 1.97 -5.23
C ASN A 96 -4.85 2.36 -5.91
N SER A 97 -5.61 3.26 -5.28
CA SER A 97 -6.82 3.86 -5.84
C SER A 97 -7.14 5.23 -5.21
N PRO A 98 -7.99 6.03 -5.86
CA PRO A 98 -8.52 7.26 -5.28
C PRO A 98 -9.70 6.95 -4.35
N LEU A 99 -9.43 6.47 -3.11
CA LEU A 99 -10.46 6.16 -2.15
C LEU A 99 -11.46 7.33 -1.97
N PRO A 100 -12.75 7.04 -1.80
CA PRO A 100 -13.38 5.76 -1.46
C PRO A 100 -13.66 4.83 -2.65
N LYS A 101 -13.31 5.23 -3.87
CA LYS A 101 -13.47 4.38 -5.05
C LYS A 101 -12.45 3.27 -5.08
N TYR A 102 -12.88 2.10 -5.58
CA TYR A 102 -11.99 0.95 -5.84
C TYR A 102 -11.29 0.41 -4.58
N ARG A 103 -12.02 0.31 -3.46
CA ARG A 103 -11.59 -0.45 -2.29
C ARG A 103 -11.40 -1.93 -2.65
N GLY A 104 -10.50 -2.62 -1.95
CA GLY A 104 -10.26 -4.04 -2.10
C GLY A 104 -9.20 -4.37 -3.13
N VAL A 105 -9.48 -5.32 -4.04
CA VAL A 105 -8.45 -5.92 -4.88
C VAL A 105 -8.43 -5.39 -6.30
N ARG A 106 -7.22 -5.35 -6.91
CA ARG A 106 -6.99 -5.01 -8.32
C ARG A 106 -7.61 -3.67 -8.76
N PRO A 107 -7.44 -2.59 -8.00
CA PRO A 107 -8.12 -1.31 -8.27
C PRO A 107 -7.78 -0.72 -9.65
N ILE A 108 -6.55 -0.87 -10.15
CA ILE A 108 -6.14 -0.42 -11.48
C ILE A 108 -6.91 -1.17 -12.57
N ASN A 109 -6.99 -2.50 -12.45
CA ASN A 109 -7.68 -3.34 -13.43
C ASN A 109 -9.16 -2.94 -13.54
N TRP A 110 -9.81 -2.69 -12.42
CA TRP A 110 -11.21 -2.24 -12.38
C TRP A 110 -11.38 -0.84 -12.94
N ALA A 111 -10.47 0.08 -12.64
CA ALA A 111 -10.53 1.43 -13.18
C ALA A 111 -10.42 1.44 -14.71
N LEU A 112 -9.49 0.67 -15.29
CA LEU A 112 -9.33 0.52 -16.73
C LEU A 112 -10.56 -0.15 -17.35
N LYS A 113 -11.08 -1.22 -16.73
CA LYS A 113 -12.30 -1.90 -17.20
C LYS A 113 -13.51 -0.97 -17.21
N ASN A 114 -13.65 -0.15 -16.19
CA ASN A 114 -14.74 0.81 -16.06
C ASN A 114 -14.52 2.09 -16.89
N ASN A 115 -13.51 2.12 -17.74
CA ASN A 115 -13.18 3.22 -18.62
C ASN A 115 -12.98 4.56 -17.89
N GLU A 116 -12.41 4.52 -16.68
CA GLU A 116 -12.08 5.72 -15.92
C GLU A 116 -10.98 6.52 -16.63
N ARG A 117 -11.08 7.84 -16.55
CA ARG A 117 -10.08 8.77 -17.12
C ARG A 117 -9.15 9.35 -16.05
N LYS A 118 -9.39 9.01 -14.79
CA LYS A 118 -8.57 9.39 -13.64
C LYS A 118 -8.43 8.19 -12.71
N HIS A 119 -7.25 8.04 -12.17
CA HIS A 119 -6.96 7.10 -11.11
C HIS A 119 -6.20 7.80 -9.99
N GLY A 120 -5.74 7.08 -8.97
CA GLY A 120 -5.02 7.73 -7.89
C GLY A 120 -4.37 6.75 -6.93
N VAL A 121 -3.69 7.33 -5.95
CA VAL A 121 -3.10 6.64 -4.81
C VAL A 121 -3.53 7.35 -3.54
N THR A 122 -3.76 6.59 -2.47
CA THR A 122 -4.25 7.11 -1.20
C THR A 122 -3.46 6.54 -0.03
N ILE A 123 -3.03 7.39 0.89
CA ILE A 123 -2.57 6.96 2.22
C ILE A 123 -3.72 7.14 3.20
N HIS A 124 -4.12 6.05 3.82
CA HIS A 124 -5.20 6.04 4.81
C HIS A 124 -4.82 5.26 6.06
N LYS A 125 -5.52 5.51 7.16
CA LYS A 125 -5.41 4.71 8.38
C LYS A 125 -6.01 3.33 8.15
N ILE A 126 -5.36 2.27 8.59
CA ILE A 126 -5.98 0.94 8.65
C ILE A 126 -6.91 0.89 9.86
N THR A 127 -8.13 0.43 9.62
CA THR A 127 -9.18 0.18 10.63
C THR A 127 -9.82 -1.17 10.36
N ALA A 128 -10.74 -1.59 11.20
CA ALA A 128 -11.58 -2.75 10.90
C ALA A 128 -12.37 -2.52 9.60
N GLY A 129 -12.22 -3.40 8.63
CA GLY A 129 -12.80 -3.27 7.30
C GLY A 129 -11.76 -2.92 6.25
N ILE A 130 -12.05 -3.29 5.01
CA ILE A 130 -11.10 -3.18 3.89
C ILE A 130 -11.14 -1.77 3.31
N ASP A 131 -10.03 -1.06 3.42
CA ASP A 131 -9.78 0.26 2.84
C ASP A 131 -10.80 1.36 3.20
N VAL A 132 -11.46 1.24 4.36
CA VAL A 132 -12.50 2.20 4.83
C VAL A 132 -11.99 3.27 5.80
N GLY A 133 -10.72 3.18 6.21
CA GLY A 133 -10.16 4.10 7.20
C GLY A 133 -10.01 5.54 6.70
N PRO A 134 -9.90 6.52 7.62
CA PRO A 134 -9.73 7.92 7.26
C PRO A 134 -8.48 8.18 6.44
N ILE A 135 -8.55 9.16 5.52
CA ILE A 135 -7.52 9.48 4.54
C ILE A 135 -6.57 10.55 5.09
N TYR A 136 -5.26 10.30 5.03
CA TYR A 136 -4.21 11.27 5.33
C TYR A 136 -3.81 12.12 4.12
N GLY A 137 -3.88 11.53 2.93
CA GLY A 137 -3.57 12.22 1.69
C GLY A 137 -3.88 11.35 0.48
N GLN A 138 -4.06 12.03 -0.66
CA GLN A 138 -4.40 11.39 -1.92
C GLN A 138 -3.85 12.19 -3.09
N ILE A 139 -3.32 11.51 -4.10
CA ILE A 139 -2.96 12.09 -5.40
C ILE A 139 -3.79 11.41 -6.48
N THR A 140 -4.40 12.19 -7.35
CA THR A 140 -5.07 11.69 -8.55
C THR A 140 -4.29 12.08 -9.80
N TYR A 141 -4.31 11.20 -10.80
CA TYR A 141 -3.59 11.38 -12.06
C TYR A 141 -4.41 10.83 -13.24
N PRO A 142 -4.17 11.34 -14.48
CA PRO A 142 -4.89 10.86 -15.66
C PRO A 142 -4.45 9.44 -16.04
N ILE A 143 -5.43 8.66 -16.50
CA ILE A 143 -5.23 7.35 -17.14
C ILE A 143 -5.98 7.32 -18.47
N TYR A 144 -5.52 6.48 -19.40
CA TYR A 144 -6.04 6.41 -20.77
C TYR A 144 -6.36 4.95 -21.12
N PRO A 145 -7.55 4.43 -20.73
CA PRO A 145 -7.91 3.02 -20.92
C PRO A 145 -7.88 2.53 -22.37
N ASP A 146 -7.92 3.45 -23.33
CA ASP A 146 -7.87 3.09 -24.76
C ASP A 146 -6.46 2.69 -25.23
N ILE A 147 -5.41 3.14 -24.50
CA ILE A 147 -4.02 2.97 -24.91
C ILE A 147 -3.10 2.45 -23.79
N GLU A 148 -3.55 2.50 -22.54
CA GLU A 148 -2.78 2.05 -21.37
C GLU A 148 -3.24 0.68 -20.89
N GLU A 149 -2.27 -0.16 -20.59
CA GLU A 149 -2.45 -1.43 -19.91
C GLU A 149 -2.29 -1.28 -18.38
N VAL A 150 -2.60 -2.34 -17.66
CA VAL A 150 -2.46 -2.36 -16.19
C VAL A 150 -1.04 -2.02 -15.75
N GLU A 151 -0.05 -2.49 -16.48
CA GLU A 151 1.37 -2.24 -16.22
C GLU A 151 1.72 -0.74 -16.30
N ASP A 152 1.23 -0.04 -17.33
CA ASP A 152 1.49 1.39 -17.51
C ASP A 152 0.97 2.21 -16.33
N VAL A 153 -0.29 1.93 -15.94
CA VAL A 153 -0.92 2.60 -14.80
C VAL A 153 -0.24 2.22 -13.48
N TYR A 154 0.20 0.97 -13.34
CA TYR A 154 0.96 0.53 -12.16
C TYR A 154 2.29 1.27 -12.03
N HIS A 155 3.02 1.46 -13.15
CA HIS A 155 4.26 2.26 -13.14
C HIS A 155 4.00 3.71 -12.73
N LYS A 156 2.94 4.35 -13.24
CA LYS A 156 2.51 5.69 -12.78
C LYS A 156 2.22 5.69 -11.29
N SER A 157 1.46 4.71 -10.81
CA SER A 157 1.06 4.63 -9.40
C SER A 157 2.25 4.51 -8.44
N LYS A 158 3.32 3.82 -8.85
CA LYS A 158 4.55 3.75 -8.05
C LYS A 158 5.18 5.14 -7.87
N GLY A 159 5.27 5.93 -8.93
CA GLY A 159 5.81 7.29 -8.88
C GLY A 159 4.98 8.20 -7.98
N TYR A 160 3.68 8.26 -8.20
CA TYR A 160 2.77 9.06 -7.38
C TYR A 160 2.66 8.55 -5.94
N GLY A 161 2.71 7.23 -5.73
CA GLY A 161 2.71 6.64 -4.40
C GLY A 161 3.93 7.04 -3.58
N LEU A 162 5.12 7.00 -4.17
CA LEU A 162 6.35 7.46 -3.53
C LEU A 162 6.31 8.97 -3.25
N GLN A 163 5.81 9.77 -4.20
CA GLN A 163 5.62 11.20 -4.00
C GLN A 163 4.68 11.47 -2.82
N LEU A 164 3.50 10.89 -2.83
CA LEU A 164 2.51 11.04 -1.76
C LEU A 164 3.08 10.62 -0.41
N PHE A 165 3.83 9.51 -0.36
CA PHE A 165 4.45 9.06 0.87
C PHE A 165 5.44 10.08 1.43
N LYS A 166 6.30 10.64 0.58
CA LYS A 166 7.27 11.68 0.97
C LYS A 166 6.61 12.96 1.48
N GLU A 167 5.43 13.29 0.97
CA GLU A 167 4.67 14.48 1.39
C GLU A 167 3.92 14.25 2.71
N VAL A 168 3.33 13.08 2.88
CA VAL A 168 2.45 12.75 4.02
C VAL A 168 3.23 12.28 5.24
N PHE A 169 4.16 11.34 5.04
CA PHE A 169 4.80 10.61 6.16
C PHE A 169 5.53 11.53 7.15
N PRO A 170 6.33 12.53 6.74
CA PRO A 170 7.01 13.43 7.67
C PRO A 170 6.05 14.27 8.53
N ARG A 171 4.82 14.44 8.07
CA ARG A 171 3.77 15.22 8.73
C ARG A 171 2.65 14.37 9.31
N LEU A 172 2.84 13.04 9.38
CA LEU A 172 1.79 12.11 9.77
C LEU A 172 1.18 12.41 11.15
N ASP A 173 1.97 12.97 12.07
CA ASP A 173 1.52 13.35 13.42
C ASP A 173 0.71 14.65 13.43
N SER A 174 0.89 15.52 12.45
CA SER A 174 0.23 16.82 12.36
C SER A 174 -0.99 16.83 11.45
N ILE A 175 -1.13 15.82 10.59
CA ILE A 175 -2.28 15.71 9.68
C ILE A 175 -3.50 15.14 10.44
N THR A 176 -4.60 15.86 10.42
CA THR A 176 -5.91 15.31 10.83
C THR A 176 -6.53 14.57 9.65
N PRO A 177 -6.61 13.23 9.69
CA PRO A 177 -7.16 12.49 8.56
C PRO A 177 -8.68 12.70 8.45
N TYR A 178 -9.20 12.77 7.23
CA TYR A 178 -10.62 13.00 6.97
C TYR A 178 -11.35 11.70 6.61
N LYS A 179 -12.63 11.64 6.97
CA LYS A 179 -13.49 10.47 6.69
C LYS A 179 -13.76 10.36 5.19
N GLN A 180 -13.87 9.13 4.71
CA GLN A 180 -14.29 8.84 3.35
C GLN A 180 -15.78 9.13 3.16
N ASN A 181 -16.18 9.57 1.95
CA ASN A 181 -17.59 9.73 1.59
C ASN A 181 -18.16 8.38 1.12
N GLU A 182 -18.94 7.72 1.97
CA GLU A 182 -19.49 6.40 1.66
C GLU A 182 -20.42 6.39 0.42
N ASN A 183 -21.05 7.51 0.09
CA ASN A 183 -21.91 7.62 -1.11
C ASN A 183 -21.13 7.50 -2.42
N GLU A 184 -19.82 7.70 -2.40
CA GLU A 184 -18.93 7.60 -3.56
C GLU A 184 -18.13 6.30 -3.57
N SER A 185 -18.36 5.43 -2.58
CA SER A 185 -17.54 4.24 -2.41
C SER A 185 -17.86 3.14 -3.43
N SER A 186 -16.82 2.42 -3.82
CA SER A 186 -16.95 1.14 -4.53
C SER A 186 -15.98 0.13 -3.94
N TYR A 187 -16.37 -1.15 -3.98
CA TYR A 187 -15.61 -2.25 -3.43
C TYR A 187 -15.58 -3.43 -4.40
N TYR A 188 -14.40 -4.01 -4.57
CA TYR A 188 -14.19 -5.18 -5.42
C TYR A 188 -13.44 -6.27 -4.65
N SER A 189 -13.98 -7.49 -4.71
CA SER A 189 -13.41 -8.65 -4.04
C SER A 189 -12.79 -9.64 -5.03
N ASN A 190 -12.02 -10.59 -4.50
CA ASN A 190 -11.50 -11.70 -5.31
C ASN A 190 -12.61 -12.55 -5.96
N LYS A 191 -13.83 -12.56 -5.42
CA LYS A 191 -14.97 -13.29 -5.99
C LYS A 191 -15.42 -12.76 -7.35
N GLU A 192 -15.04 -11.53 -7.67
CA GLU A 192 -15.45 -10.86 -8.90
C GLU A 192 -14.33 -10.81 -9.95
N ILE A 193 -13.18 -11.41 -9.65
CA ILE A 193 -11.97 -11.30 -10.46
C ILE A 193 -12.16 -11.77 -11.91
N GLU A 194 -12.96 -12.81 -12.10
CA GLU A 194 -13.27 -13.37 -13.43
C GLU A 194 -13.98 -12.34 -14.34
N LYS A 195 -14.69 -11.39 -13.74
CA LYS A 195 -15.37 -10.33 -14.50
C LYS A 195 -14.39 -9.33 -15.14
N LEU A 196 -13.12 -9.34 -14.76
CA LEU A 196 -12.10 -8.47 -15.37
C LEU A 196 -11.82 -8.85 -16.83
N GLY A 197 -11.91 -10.15 -17.20
CA GLY A 197 -11.63 -10.59 -18.57
C GLY A 197 -10.21 -10.18 -19.00
N ASP A 198 -10.08 -9.53 -20.15
CA ASP A 198 -8.79 -9.11 -20.72
C ASP A 198 -8.01 -8.11 -19.84
N ARG A 199 -8.67 -7.49 -18.87
CA ARG A 199 -8.02 -6.60 -17.90
C ARG A 199 -7.53 -7.32 -16.64
N LEU A 200 -7.61 -8.65 -16.61
CA LEU A 200 -7.15 -9.46 -15.49
C LEU A 200 -5.62 -9.49 -15.41
N ASP A 201 -4.98 -9.63 -16.56
CA ASP A 201 -3.54 -9.87 -16.61
C ASP A 201 -2.74 -8.58 -16.53
N PHE A 202 -1.79 -8.61 -15.64
CA PHE A 202 -0.61 -7.78 -15.71
C PHE A 202 0.23 -8.38 -16.84
N LYS A 203 0.23 -7.80 -18.01
CA LYS A 203 1.12 -8.27 -19.08
C LYS A 203 2.55 -8.18 -18.58
N ARG A 204 3.14 -9.34 -18.47
CA ARG A 204 4.52 -9.54 -18.04
C ARG A 204 5.49 -9.17 -19.15
#